data_d574cdb4af1e18ccb2f10ecbd644d7cd
#
_entry.id   d574cdb4af1e18ccb2f10ecbd644d7cd
#
_cell.length_a   1.000
_cell.length_b   1.000
_cell.length_c   1.000
_cell.angle_alpha   90.00
_cell.angle_beta   90.00
_cell.angle_gamma   90.00
#
_symmetry.space_group_name_H-M   'P 1'
#
loop_
_entity.id
_entity.type
_entity.pdbx_description
1 polymer ?
#
loop_
_entity_poly.entity_id
_entity_poly.type
_entity_poly.pdbx_seq_one_letter_code
_entity_poly.pdbx_strand_id
1 'polypeptide(L)'
;MTVEIRYLGPGDEHVFERIAPDVFDNAVDRATLAHYLGTPGHHLIVAIVQGEMVGQVAAVVHRHPDLRPTELYIDEVAVTPARQREGIANRLLEAAFALGRELGCAEAWVGTEPDNLAAQALYQRRSLPVEPFVMYVFKL
;
A
#
# COMPACT_ATOMS: atom_id res chain seq x y z
N MET A 1 -16.45 16.33 2.29
CA MET A 1 -15.09 16.22 2.86
C MET A 1 -14.14 15.70 1.80
N THR A 2 -13.06 16.43 1.52
CA THR A 2 -12.15 16.08 0.44
C THR A 2 -11.08 15.11 0.94
N VAL A 3 -10.88 14.02 0.22
CA VAL A 3 -9.77 13.09 0.45
C VAL A 3 -8.69 13.39 -0.57
N GLU A 4 -7.50 13.71 -0.08
CA GLU A 4 -6.33 13.88 -0.94
C GLU A 4 -5.55 12.57 -1.03
N ILE A 5 -5.22 12.14 -2.22
CA ILE A 5 -4.34 10.99 -2.46
C ILE A 5 -2.97 11.55 -2.87
N ARG A 6 -1.93 11.22 -2.10
CA ARG A 6 -0.60 11.79 -2.31
C ARG A 6 0.46 10.70 -2.38
N TYR A 7 1.32 10.79 -3.38
CA TYR A 7 2.53 9.98 -3.50
C TYR A 7 3.63 10.61 -2.65
N LEU A 8 4.27 9.81 -1.79
CA LEU A 8 5.32 10.31 -0.91
C LEU A 8 6.70 9.93 -1.44
N GLY A 9 7.67 10.79 -1.17
CA GLY A 9 9.06 10.58 -1.50
C GLY A 9 9.97 11.25 -0.48
N PRO A 10 11.30 11.28 -0.72
CA PRO A 10 12.23 11.95 0.18
C PRO A 10 11.81 13.38 0.47
N GLY A 11 11.83 13.77 1.73
CA GLY A 11 11.42 15.09 2.18
C GLY A 11 9.97 15.19 2.66
N ASP A 12 9.17 14.14 2.49
CA ASP A 12 7.75 14.15 2.86
C ASP A 12 7.47 13.63 4.27
N GLU A 13 8.50 13.52 5.12
CA GLU A 13 8.34 13.00 6.49
C GLU A 13 7.32 13.81 7.30
N HIS A 14 7.16 15.08 7.01
CA HIS A 14 6.21 15.94 7.71
C HIS A 14 4.74 15.48 7.57
N VAL A 15 4.42 14.72 6.52
CA VAL A 15 3.06 14.19 6.30
C VAL A 15 2.68 13.20 7.42
N PHE A 16 3.67 12.66 8.12
CA PHE A 16 3.47 11.68 9.21
C PHE A 16 3.22 12.32 10.58
N GLU A 17 3.16 13.64 10.68
CA GLU A 17 2.93 14.31 11.96
C GLU A 17 1.56 14.02 12.56
N ARG A 18 0.56 13.78 11.72
CA ARG A 18 -0.78 13.42 12.15
C ARG A 18 -1.24 12.17 11.43
N ILE A 19 -1.23 11.06 12.13
CA ILE A 19 -1.63 9.75 11.61
C ILE A 19 -2.83 9.25 12.42
N ALA A 20 -3.91 8.90 11.76
CA ALA A 20 -5.07 8.32 12.41
C ALA A 20 -4.78 6.91 12.94
N PRO A 21 -5.57 6.40 13.90
CA PRO A 21 -5.36 5.05 14.44
C PRO A 21 -5.37 3.96 13.37
N ASP A 22 -4.52 2.96 13.57
CA ASP A 22 -4.46 1.72 12.77
C ASP A 22 -4.11 1.90 11.29
N VAL A 23 -3.58 3.05 10.89
CA VAL A 23 -3.02 3.23 9.55
C VAL A 23 -1.73 2.41 9.40
N PHE A 24 -0.95 2.29 10.46
CA PHE A 24 0.22 1.41 10.53
C PHE A 24 0.12 0.52 11.75
N ASP A 25 0.58 -0.73 11.63
CA ASP A 25 0.55 -1.69 12.73
C ASP A 25 1.60 -1.40 13.80
N ASN A 26 2.66 -0.69 13.43
CA ASN A 26 3.78 -0.38 14.31
C ASN A 26 4.02 1.13 14.36
N ALA A 27 4.71 1.59 15.39
CA ALA A 27 5.10 2.99 15.50
C ALA A 27 6.01 3.39 14.36
N VAL A 28 5.80 4.58 13.81
CA VAL A 28 6.63 5.12 12.75
C VAL A 28 7.81 5.88 13.36
N ASP A 29 9.02 5.43 13.02
CA ASP A 29 10.27 6.07 13.44
C ASP A 29 10.78 6.95 12.30
N ARG A 30 11.19 8.18 12.63
CA ARG A 30 11.59 9.17 11.62
C ARG A 30 12.77 8.73 10.76
N ALA A 31 13.80 8.13 11.38
CA ALA A 31 14.98 7.68 10.64
C ALA A 31 14.64 6.50 9.72
N THR A 32 13.86 5.55 10.22
CA THR A 32 13.38 4.41 9.42
C THR A 32 12.53 4.88 8.25
N LEU A 33 11.64 5.85 8.49
CA LEU A 33 10.79 6.43 7.47
C LEU A 33 11.61 7.14 6.38
N ALA A 34 12.60 7.95 6.77
CA ALA A 34 13.46 8.63 5.82
C ALA A 34 14.21 7.63 4.94
N HIS A 35 14.70 6.54 5.52
CA HIS A 35 15.35 5.48 4.78
C HIS A 35 14.39 4.82 3.78
N TYR A 36 13.17 4.50 4.23
CA TYR A 36 12.15 3.92 3.36
C TYR A 36 11.83 4.83 2.18
N LEU A 37 11.55 6.10 2.43
CA LEU A 37 11.19 7.06 1.39
C LEU A 37 12.31 7.28 0.38
N GLY A 38 13.56 7.09 0.79
CA GLY A 38 14.73 7.21 -0.07
C GLY A 38 15.15 5.92 -0.76
N THR A 39 14.52 4.79 -0.48
CA THR A 39 14.90 3.51 -1.05
C THR A 39 14.24 3.29 -2.41
N PRO A 40 15.02 3.17 -3.50
CA PRO A 40 14.43 2.92 -4.82
C PRO A 40 13.58 1.65 -4.83
N GLY A 41 12.46 1.71 -5.54
CA GLY A 41 11.54 0.57 -5.68
C GLY A 41 10.53 0.41 -4.56
N HIS A 42 10.66 1.16 -3.46
CA HIS A 42 9.69 1.19 -2.37
C HIS A 42 8.82 2.43 -2.52
N HIS A 43 7.51 2.25 -2.55
CA HIS A 43 6.56 3.33 -2.82
C HIS A 43 5.50 3.38 -1.74
N LEU A 44 5.11 4.59 -1.36
CA LEU A 44 4.06 4.82 -0.39
C LEU A 44 3.11 5.89 -0.92
N ILE A 45 1.83 5.56 -0.91
CA ILE A 45 0.76 6.47 -1.30
C ILE A 45 -0.17 6.58 -0.10
N VAL A 46 -0.56 7.80 0.24
CA VAL A 46 -1.39 8.05 1.43
C VAL A 46 -2.65 8.79 1.09
N ALA A 47 -3.67 8.59 1.92
CA ALA A 47 -4.90 9.34 1.89
C ALA A 47 -4.92 10.32 3.06
N ILE A 48 -5.20 11.57 2.79
CA ILE A 48 -5.17 12.66 3.76
C ILE A 48 -6.53 13.35 3.79
N VAL A 49 -7.07 13.53 4.99
CA VAL A 49 -8.33 14.28 5.22
C VAL A 49 -8.03 15.33 6.28
N GLN A 50 -8.24 16.60 5.94
CA GLN A 50 -8.03 17.72 6.87
C GLN A 50 -6.65 17.68 7.55
N GLY A 51 -5.62 17.37 6.77
CA GLY A 51 -4.24 17.32 7.26
C GLY A 51 -3.87 16.06 8.06
N GLU A 52 -4.78 15.12 8.20
CA GLU A 52 -4.52 13.86 8.89
C GLU A 52 -4.43 12.70 7.91
N MET A 53 -3.39 11.87 8.06
CA MET A 53 -3.25 10.65 7.28
C MET A 53 -4.26 9.61 7.77
N VAL A 54 -5.21 9.26 6.91
CA VAL A 54 -6.30 8.33 7.26
C VAL A 54 -6.16 6.97 6.59
N GLY A 55 -5.22 6.82 5.68
CA GLY A 55 -4.98 5.55 5.01
C GLY A 55 -3.66 5.56 4.25
N GLN A 56 -3.21 4.37 3.87
CA GLN A 56 -1.98 4.22 3.10
C GLN A 56 -2.00 2.93 2.27
N VAL A 57 -1.21 2.92 1.21
CA VAL A 57 -0.85 1.71 0.49
C VAL A 57 0.66 1.74 0.28
N ALA A 58 1.32 0.64 0.66
CA ALA A 58 2.75 0.45 0.46
C ALA A 58 2.95 -0.58 -0.66
N ALA A 59 3.85 -0.29 -1.58
CA ALA A 59 4.09 -1.16 -2.73
C ALA A 59 5.57 -1.23 -3.06
N VAL A 60 5.99 -2.39 -3.57
CA VAL A 60 7.38 -2.65 -3.96
C VAL A 60 7.39 -3.12 -5.41
N VAL A 61 8.28 -2.55 -6.22
CA VAL A 61 8.51 -3.02 -7.58
C VAL A 61 9.38 -4.27 -7.51
N HIS A 62 8.83 -5.39 -7.97
CA HIS A 62 9.50 -6.68 -7.96
C HIS A 62 9.98 -7.02 -9.36
N ARG A 63 11.29 -6.95 -9.55
CA ARG A 63 11.95 -7.25 -10.82
C ARG A 63 12.48 -8.68 -10.81
N HIS A 64 12.56 -9.27 -11.99
CA HIS A 64 13.10 -10.64 -12.16
C HIS A 64 14.34 -10.59 -13.03
N PRO A 65 15.27 -11.53 -12.84
CA PRO A 65 16.50 -11.56 -13.66
C PRO A 65 16.29 -12.14 -15.06
N ASP A 66 15.14 -12.73 -15.31
CA ASP A 66 14.77 -13.35 -16.57
C ASP A 66 13.68 -12.52 -17.28
N LEU A 67 13.04 -13.11 -18.28
CA LEU A 67 12.00 -12.42 -19.06
C LEU A 67 10.62 -12.36 -18.39
N ARG A 68 10.51 -12.88 -17.17
CA ARG A 68 9.26 -12.74 -16.42
C ARG A 68 8.95 -11.26 -16.19
N PRO A 69 7.72 -10.82 -16.46
CA PRO A 69 7.38 -9.40 -16.35
C PRO A 69 7.60 -8.85 -14.94
N THR A 70 7.96 -7.57 -14.86
CA THR A 70 8.05 -6.84 -13.60
C THR A 70 6.66 -6.75 -12.97
N GLU A 71 6.60 -6.94 -11.65
CA GLU A 71 5.36 -6.96 -10.88
C GLU A 71 5.37 -5.86 -9.84
N LEU A 72 4.18 -5.40 -9.47
CA LEU A 72 4.00 -4.55 -8.30
C LEU A 72 3.47 -5.41 -7.15
N TYR A 73 4.28 -5.55 -6.10
CA TYR A 73 3.82 -6.20 -4.88
C TYR A 73 3.21 -5.15 -3.96
N ILE A 74 1.91 -5.29 -3.67
CA ILE A 74 1.23 -4.44 -2.70
C ILE A 74 1.42 -5.07 -1.33
N ASP A 75 2.29 -4.46 -0.54
CA ASP A 75 2.71 -4.98 0.75
C ASP A 75 1.66 -4.76 1.83
N GLU A 76 1.02 -3.58 1.81
CA GLU A 76 0.05 -3.21 2.83
C GLU A 76 -0.98 -2.23 2.28
N VAL A 77 -2.23 -2.41 2.68
CA VAL A 77 -3.31 -1.44 2.47
C VAL A 77 -4.04 -1.28 3.78
N ALA A 78 -4.15 -0.07 4.29
CA ALA A 78 -4.85 0.19 5.53
C ALA A 78 -5.61 1.51 5.49
N VAL A 79 -6.78 1.53 6.10
CA VAL A 79 -7.59 2.74 6.29
C VAL A 79 -8.05 2.75 7.74
N THR A 80 -7.94 3.90 8.40
CA THR A 80 -8.37 4.03 9.80
C THR A 80 -9.84 3.59 9.96
N PRO A 81 -10.20 2.89 11.05
CA PRO A 81 -11.56 2.36 11.22
C PRO A 81 -12.67 3.40 11.05
N ALA A 82 -12.46 4.62 11.54
CA ALA A 82 -13.46 5.68 11.45
C ALA A 82 -13.76 6.13 10.00
N ARG A 83 -12.91 5.76 9.05
CA ARG A 83 -13.03 6.15 7.64
C ARG A 83 -13.23 4.96 6.70
N GLN A 84 -13.47 3.78 7.23
CA GLN A 84 -13.76 2.62 6.39
C GLN A 84 -15.13 2.76 5.74
N ARG A 85 -15.32 2.05 4.62
CA ARG A 85 -16.54 2.08 3.78
C ARG A 85 -16.81 3.41 3.09
N GLU A 86 -15.83 4.31 3.02
CA GLU A 86 -15.92 5.58 2.29
C GLU A 86 -15.23 5.50 0.91
N GLY A 87 -14.76 4.32 0.51
CA GLY A 87 -14.09 4.12 -0.77
C GLY A 87 -12.62 4.53 -0.79
N ILE A 88 -12.02 4.84 0.35
CA ILE A 88 -10.62 5.31 0.43
C ILE A 88 -9.64 4.21 0.03
N ALA A 89 -9.82 2.99 0.53
CA ALA A 89 -8.96 1.86 0.17
C ALA A 89 -8.97 1.61 -1.33
N ASN A 90 -10.13 1.72 -1.95
CA ASN A 90 -10.27 1.56 -3.39
C ASN A 90 -9.51 2.64 -4.18
N ARG A 91 -9.57 3.88 -3.71
CA ARG A 91 -8.83 4.98 -4.33
C ARG A 91 -7.32 4.80 -4.17
N LEU A 92 -6.87 4.30 -3.02
CA LEU A 92 -5.45 3.98 -2.80
C LEU A 92 -4.98 2.87 -3.74
N LEU A 93 -5.77 1.82 -3.90
CA LEU A 93 -5.45 0.73 -4.83
C LEU A 93 -5.39 1.22 -6.27
N GLU A 94 -6.34 2.04 -6.70
CA GLU A 94 -6.32 2.61 -8.06
C GLU A 94 -5.05 3.44 -8.29
N ALA A 95 -4.64 4.22 -7.30
CA ALA A 95 -3.40 4.99 -7.39
C ALA A 95 -2.18 4.09 -7.48
N ALA A 96 -2.15 2.99 -6.72
CA ALA A 96 -1.07 2.02 -6.78
C ALA A 96 -1.01 1.33 -8.14
N PHE A 97 -2.14 0.96 -8.71
CA PHE A 97 -2.19 0.35 -10.03
C PHE A 97 -1.71 1.32 -11.12
N ALA A 98 -2.11 2.58 -11.04
CA ALA A 98 -1.64 3.60 -11.97
C ALA A 98 -0.11 3.77 -11.89
N LEU A 99 0.43 3.80 -10.68
CA LEU A 99 1.87 3.84 -10.46
C LEU A 99 2.56 2.62 -11.08
N GLY A 100 2.02 1.43 -10.84
CA GLY A 100 2.57 0.19 -11.40
C GLY A 100 2.65 0.24 -12.92
N ARG A 101 1.60 0.72 -13.57
CA ARG A 101 1.59 0.88 -15.04
C ARG A 101 2.66 1.85 -15.51
N GLU A 102 2.82 2.98 -14.84
CA GLU A 102 3.86 3.96 -15.17
C GLU A 102 5.27 3.39 -15.04
N LEU A 103 5.47 2.50 -14.06
CA LEU A 103 6.77 1.87 -13.80
C LEU A 103 7.01 0.62 -14.66
N GLY A 104 6.09 0.30 -15.56
CA GLY A 104 6.24 -0.84 -16.46
C GLY A 104 5.88 -2.19 -15.86
N CYS A 105 5.17 -2.20 -14.74
CA CYS A 105 4.67 -3.45 -14.16
C CYS A 105 3.55 -4.01 -15.01
N ALA A 106 3.59 -5.33 -15.29
CA ALA A 106 2.56 -6.00 -16.07
C ALA A 106 1.39 -6.44 -15.21
N GLU A 107 1.63 -6.66 -13.91
CA GLU A 107 0.59 -7.05 -12.96
C GLU A 107 0.94 -6.59 -11.55
N ALA A 108 -0.07 -6.55 -10.70
CA ALA A 108 0.08 -6.28 -9.29
C ALA A 108 -0.53 -7.44 -8.50
N TRP A 109 0.02 -7.75 -7.34
CA TRP A 109 -0.54 -8.77 -6.48
C TRP A 109 -0.47 -8.35 -5.02
N VAL A 110 -1.39 -8.88 -4.22
CA VAL A 110 -1.50 -8.65 -2.79
C VAL A 110 -1.89 -9.95 -2.12
N GLY A 111 -1.28 -10.22 -0.98
CA GLY A 111 -1.66 -11.37 -0.15
C GLY A 111 -2.47 -10.91 1.05
N THR A 112 -3.43 -11.74 1.45
CA THR A 112 -4.18 -11.51 2.68
C THR A 112 -4.47 -12.85 3.35
N GLU A 113 -4.77 -12.80 4.63
CA GLU A 113 -5.11 -14.01 5.39
C GLU A 113 -6.52 -14.48 5.06
N PRO A 114 -6.76 -15.82 5.11
CA PRO A 114 -8.07 -16.38 4.74
C PRO A 114 -9.24 -15.87 5.57
N ASP A 115 -8.99 -15.44 6.80
CA ASP A 115 -10.03 -14.93 7.70
C ASP A 115 -10.25 -13.41 7.60
N ASN A 116 -9.44 -12.70 6.79
CA ASN A 116 -9.62 -11.27 6.58
C ASN A 116 -10.68 -11.03 5.50
N LEU A 117 -11.94 -11.15 5.89
CA LEU A 117 -13.06 -11.06 4.96
C LEU A 117 -13.21 -9.68 4.34
N ALA A 118 -12.89 -8.62 5.08
CA ALA A 118 -12.98 -7.26 4.57
C ALA A 118 -11.99 -7.00 3.43
N ALA A 119 -10.73 -7.46 3.60
CA ALA A 119 -9.72 -7.36 2.56
C ALA A 119 -10.09 -8.18 1.33
N GLN A 120 -10.57 -9.41 1.53
CA GLN A 120 -11.01 -10.26 0.43
C GLN A 120 -12.15 -9.62 -0.35
N ALA A 121 -13.14 -9.03 0.34
CA ALA A 121 -14.26 -8.34 -0.31
C ALA A 121 -13.76 -7.16 -1.16
N LEU A 122 -12.79 -6.41 -0.65
CA LEU A 122 -12.18 -5.29 -1.38
C LEU A 122 -11.50 -5.76 -2.68
N TYR A 123 -10.69 -6.83 -2.59
CA TYR A 123 -9.94 -7.33 -3.75
C TYR A 123 -10.81 -8.06 -4.76
N GLN A 124 -11.79 -8.84 -4.30
CA GLN A 124 -12.67 -9.62 -5.17
C GLN A 124 -13.59 -8.78 -6.04
N ARG A 125 -13.80 -7.52 -5.70
CA ARG A 125 -14.59 -6.59 -6.54
C ARG A 125 -14.04 -6.43 -7.94
N ARG A 126 -12.79 -6.80 -8.18
CA ARG A 126 -12.11 -6.62 -9.45
C ARG A 126 -12.10 -7.88 -10.32
N SER A 127 -12.83 -8.91 -9.93
CA SER A 127 -12.89 -10.20 -10.66
C SER A 127 -11.52 -10.78 -10.96
N LEU A 128 -10.62 -10.72 -9.98
CA LEU A 128 -9.24 -11.18 -10.11
C LEU A 128 -9.15 -12.69 -9.88
N PRO A 129 -8.22 -13.37 -10.56
CA PRO A 129 -7.88 -14.73 -10.17
C PRO A 129 -7.33 -14.75 -8.75
N VAL A 130 -7.73 -15.74 -7.96
CA VAL A 130 -7.25 -15.94 -6.60
C VAL A 130 -6.36 -17.18 -6.59
N GLU A 131 -5.11 -17.01 -6.17
CA GLU A 131 -4.16 -18.10 -6.08
C GLU A 131 -3.83 -18.38 -4.62
N PRO A 132 -4.03 -19.60 -4.12
CA PRO A 132 -3.61 -19.96 -2.76
C PRO A 132 -2.09 -20.12 -2.71
N PHE A 133 -1.48 -19.66 -1.61
CA PHE A 133 -0.07 -19.93 -1.36
C PHE A 133 0.15 -20.09 0.14
N VAL A 134 1.30 -20.69 0.50
CA VAL A 134 1.69 -20.86 1.89
C VAL A 134 2.98 -20.08 2.13
N MET A 135 2.98 -19.25 3.17
CA MET A 135 4.13 -18.42 3.54
C MET A 135 4.90 -19.09 4.68
N TYR A 136 6.20 -19.26 4.49
CA TYR A 136 7.12 -19.71 5.52
C TYR A 136 7.98 -18.53 5.96
N VAL A 137 8.09 -18.31 7.27
CA VAL A 137 8.86 -17.19 7.83
C VAL A 137 10.08 -17.75 8.55
N PHE A 138 11.26 -17.31 8.15
CA PHE A 138 12.52 -17.68 8.79
C PHE A 138 13.08 -16.48 9.53
N LYS A 139 13.38 -16.65 10.80
CA LYS A 139 14.05 -15.60 11.57
C LYS A 139 15.55 -15.62 11.29
N LEU A 140 16.10 -14.47 10.99
CA LEU A 140 17.51 -14.30 10.65
C LEU A 140 18.30 -13.68 11.82
#